data_90f37a5115515e490978adf5f6500a07
#
_entry.id   90f37a5115515e490978adf5f6500a07
#
_cell.length_a   1.000
_cell.length_b   1.000
_cell.length_c   1.000
_cell.angle_alpha   90.00
_cell.angle_beta   90.00
_cell.angle_gamma   90.00
#
_symmetry.space_group_name_H-M   'P 1'
#
loop_
_entity.id
_entity.type
_entity.pdbx_description
1 polymer ?
#
loop_
_entity_poly.entity_id
_entity_poly.type
_entity_poly.pdbx_seq_one_letter_code
_entity_poly.pdbx_strand_id
1 'polypeptide(L)'
;LEIGTAEGYSTLCMAWAMSDYNIPGKIYTIDYQSHTKPVERIHYFNKDKSKTFSCSRKQLWEKVSNPKWIDKIDIKEGYAGEVLSNTTFPKIDMAYIDGNHFYEAARHDFFATLQITSKKFKILFDDYYYDDPENVKKVIDNDVYPNFEVTFIKTKTADNVRDLMMCLIDSDSLDKPLNEIYPERKSEEIIQKYLKYERRYVMRKKLNAKIPFLKNVKLRRFSSLYKLLSGVDLKN
;
A
#
# COMPACT_ATOMS: atom_id res chain seq x y z
N LEU A 1 -5.47 8.61 3.96
CA LEU A 1 -4.94 7.25 4.01
C LEU A 1 -3.71 7.15 3.11
N GLU A 2 -2.71 6.41 3.54
CA GLU A 2 -1.58 5.98 2.72
C GLU A 2 -1.42 4.46 2.85
N ILE A 3 -1.23 3.78 1.73
CA ILE A 3 -0.89 2.36 1.68
C ILE A 3 0.51 2.25 1.11
N GLY A 4 1.47 1.79 1.93
CA GLY A 4 2.89 1.77 1.59
C GLY A 4 3.66 2.95 2.21
N THR A 5 4.00 2.84 3.49
CA THR A 5 4.78 3.87 4.20
C THR A 5 6.25 3.85 3.79
N ALA A 6 6.80 2.68 3.52
CA ALA A 6 8.23 2.44 3.32
C ALA A 6 9.11 3.19 4.36
N GLU A 7 9.97 4.10 3.92
CA GLU A 7 10.77 4.95 4.81
C GLU A 7 9.99 6.17 5.36
N GLY A 8 8.82 6.48 4.78
CA GLY A 8 7.93 7.56 5.18
C GLY A 8 8.19 8.89 4.51
N TYR A 9 8.83 8.90 3.34
CA TYR A 9 9.09 10.16 2.63
C TYR A 9 7.77 10.85 2.25
N SER A 10 6.87 10.17 1.56
CA SER A 10 5.54 10.67 1.19
C SER A 10 4.70 11.03 2.42
N THR A 11 4.71 10.16 3.45
CA THR A 11 4.02 10.39 4.71
C THR A 11 4.44 11.70 5.37
N LEU A 12 5.75 11.94 5.46
CA LEU A 12 6.30 13.16 6.07
C LEU A 12 6.03 14.40 5.22
N CYS A 13 6.08 14.29 3.88
CA CYS A 13 5.71 15.38 2.98
C CYS A 13 4.23 15.77 3.13
N MET A 14 3.33 14.80 3.22
CA MET A 14 1.91 15.06 3.48
C MET A 14 1.70 15.70 4.87
N ALA A 15 2.37 15.19 5.89
CA ALA A 15 2.27 15.72 7.25
C ALA A 15 2.83 17.16 7.36
N TRP A 16 3.93 17.44 6.67
CA TRP A 16 4.47 18.78 6.53
C TRP A 16 3.45 19.71 5.88
N ALA A 17 2.91 19.35 4.71
CA ALA A 17 1.91 20.15 4.02
C ALA A 17 0.67 20.41 4.89
N MET A 18 0.15 19.38 5.56
CA MET A 18 -0.97 19.54 6.49
C MET A 18 -0.65 20.47 7.65
N SER A 19 0.60 20.48 8.13
CA SER A 19 1.05 21.38 9.20
C SER A 19 1.17 22.81 8.71
N ASP A 20 1.81 23.04 7.57
CA ASP A 20 2.07 24.37 7.02
C ASP A 20 0.80 25.11 6.58
N TYR A 21 -0.13 24.37 6.00
CA TYR A 21 -1.43 24.91 5.55
C TYR A 21 -2.55 24.81 6.60
N ASN A 22 -2.23 24.39 7.84
CA ASN A 22 -3.19 24.18 8.92
C ASN A 22 -4.38 23.29 8.52
N ILE A 23 -4.13 22.25 7.70
CA ILE A 23 -5.15 21.30 7.28
C ILE A 23 -5.51 20.40 8.47
N PRO A 24 -6.79 20.35 8.88
CA PRO A 24 -7.23 19.49 9.97
C PRO A 24 -7.19 18.01 9.56
N GLY A 25 -7.19 17.13 10.57
CA GLY A 25 -7.25 15.68 10.35
C GLY A 25 -5.93 14.96 10.62
N LYS A 26 -5.88 13.70 10.21
CA LYS A 26 -4.76 12.79 10.40
C LYS A 26 -4.44 12.00 9.14
N ILE A 27 -3.19 11.56 9.04
CA ILE A 27 -2.71 10.62 8.04
C ILE A 27 -2.68 9.23 8.69
N TYR A 28 -3.47 8.31 8.17
CA TYR A 28 -3.37 6.89 8.49
C TYR A 28 -2.46 6.25 7.46
N THR A 29 -1.33 5.70 7.89
CA THR A 29 -0.37 5.06 6.98
C THR A 29 -0.17 3.59 7.34
N ILE A 30 -0.21 2.72 6.33
CA ILE A 30 -0.18 1.26 6.48
C ILE A 30 1.11 0.71 5.89
N ASP A 31 1.84 -0.09 6.67
CA ASP A 31 3.02 -0.82 6.19
C ASP A 31 3.26 -2.09 6.99
N TYR A 32 3.72 -3.15 6.33
CA TYR A 32 4.08 -4.40 7.00
C TYR A 32 5.39 -4.32 7.77
N GLN A 33 6.25 -3.34 7.46
CA GLN A 33 7.49 -3.12 8.18
C GLN A 33 7.22 -2.42 9.51
N SER A 34 7.85 -2.93 10.58
CA SER A 34 7.72 -2.31 11.89
C SER A 34 8.28 -0.90 11.93
N HIS A 35 7.53 0.01 12.55
CA HIS A 35 7.99 1.38 12.78
C HIS A 35 9.14 1.46 13.79
N THR A 36 9.18 0.53 14.75
CA THR A 36 10.11 0.58 15.90
C THR A 36 11.28 -0.38 15.79
N LYS A 37 11.19 -1.42 14.96
CA LYS A 37 12.29 -2.38 14.79
C LYS A 37 13.31 -1.84 13.80
N PRO A 38 14.63 -1.86 14.15
CA PRO A 38 15.67 -1.49 13.21
C PRO A 38 15.72 -2.43 12.01
N VAL A 39 15.96 -1.85 10.85
CA VAL A 39 16.26 -2.57 9.61
C VAL A 39 17.56 -2.01 9.02
N GLU A 40 18.26 -2.82 8.25
CA GLU A 40 19.42 -2.34 7.50
C GLU A 40 18.95 -1.45 6.36
N ARG A 41 19.60 -0.30 6.24
CA ARG A 41 19.34 0.71 5.23
C ARG A 41 20.63 1.04 4.51
N ILE A 42 20.55 1.20 3.20
CA ILE A 42 21.69 1.58 2.37
C ILE A 42 21.47 3.01 1.91
N HIS A 43 22.38 3.89 2.27
CA HIS A 43 22.39 5.24 1.75
C HIS A 43 23.45 5.37 0.66
N TYR A 44 23.02 5.75 -0.53
CA TYR A 44 23.89 6.00 -1.68
C TYR A 44 24.25 7.48 -1.75
N PHE A 45 25.55 7.78 -1.64
CA PHE A 45 26.06 9.14 -1.80
C PHE A 45 26.29 9.48 -3.28
N ASN A 46 26.67 8.48 -4.05
CA ASN A 46 26.78 8.50 -5.51
C ASN A 46 26.72 7.05 -6.03
N LYS A 47 26.87 6.85 -7.35
CA LYS A 47 26.79 5.48 -7.97
C LYS A 47 27.75 4.46 -7.35
N ASP A 48 28.90 4.91 -6.81
CA ASP A 48 29.98 4.03 -6.35
C ASP A 48 30.18 4.02 -4.85
N LYS A 49 29.47 4.87 -4.10
CA LYS A 49 29.63 5.01 -2.66
C LYS A 49 28.31 4.89 -1.94
N SER A 50 28.20 3.85 -1.13
CA SER A 50 27.08 3.63 -0.22
C SER A 50 27.56 3.39 1.20
N LYS A 51 26.71 3.68 2.16
CA LYS A 51 26.92 3.35 3.57
C LYS A 51 25.70 2.61 4.09
N THR A 52 25.94 1.46 4.68
CA THR A 52 24.90 0.69 5.38
C THR A 52 24.83 1.17 6.83
N PHE A 53 23.61 1.39 7.31
CA PHE A 53 23.36 1.68 8.72
C PHE A 53 22.05 0.97 9.14
N SER A 54 21.92 0.72 10.43
CA SER A 54 20.73 0.09 11.01
C SER A 54 19.98 1.11 11.85
N CYS A 55 18.72 1.38 11.49
CA CYS A 55 17.83 2.18 12.31
C CYS A 55 16.37 1.79 12.08
N SER A 56 15.50 2.10 13.05
CA SER A 56 14.07 2.01 12.86
C SER A 56 13.53 3.21 12.08
N ARG A 57 12.33 3.07 11.50
CA ARG A 57 11.60 4.19 10.88
C ARG A 57 11.39 5.32 11.91
N LYS A 58 11.04 4.95 13.15
CA LYS A 58 10.89 5.92 14.25
C LYS A 58 12.15 6.75 14.45
N GLN A 59 13.30 6.11 14.59
CA GLN A 59 14.59 6.80 14.77
C GLN A 59 14.97 7.67 13.56
N LEU A 60 14.61 7.24 12.33
CA LEU A 60 14.80 8.04 11.14
C LEU A 60 13.94 9.30 11.18
N TRP A 61 12.65 9.16 11.45
CA TRP A 61 11.71 10.28 11.50
C TRP A 61 12.06 11.29 12.58
N GLU A 62 12.45 10.86 13.78
CA GLU A 62 12.92 11.73 14.86
C GLU A 62 14.12 12.59 14.47
N LYS A 63 14.94 12.13 13.50
CA LYS A 63 16.10 12.88 13.02
C LYS A 63 15.79 13.87 11.90
N VAL A 64 14.80 13.58 11.05
CA VAL A 64 14.56 14.31 9.81
C VAL A 64 13.29 15.13 9.80
N SER A 65 12.39 14.95 10.77
CA SER A 65 11.08 15.60 10.77
C SER A 65 10.85 16.47 12.00
N ASN A 66 9.92 17.42 11.86
CA ASN A 66 9.41 18.19 12.98
C ASN A 66 8.43 17.33 13.81
N PRO A 67 8.48 17.32 15.14
CA PRO A 67 7.52 16.60 15.98
C PRO A 67 6.06 16.90 15.65
N LYS A 68 5.71 18.13 15.28
CA LYS A 68 4.35 18.54 14.86
C LYS A 68 3.84 17.76 13.64
N TRP A 69 4.73 17.27 12.77
CA TRP A 69 4.35 16.45 11.63
C TRP A 69 4.01 15.05 12.10
N ILE A 70 4.82 14.48 13.01
CA ILE A 70 4.61 13.14 13.57
C ILE A 70 3.27 13.05 14.29
N ASP A 71 2.86 14.11 15.00
CA ASP A 71 1.58 14.17 15.71
C ASP A 71 0.36 14.04 14.77
N LYS A 72 0.53 14.33 13.48
CA LYS A 72 -0.53 14.15 12.47
C LYS A 72 -0.62 12.73 11.92
N ILE A 73 0.32 11.83 12.25
CA ILE A 73 0.46 10.53 11.63
C ILE A 73 0.01 9.43 12.60
N ASP A 74 -0.83 8.53 12.12
CA ASP A 74 -1.25 7.30 12.80
C ASP A 74 -0.79 6.09 11.97
N ILE A 75 0.19 5.34 12.50
CA ILE A 75 0.82 4.22 11.80
C ILE A 75 0.09 2.92 12.13
N LYS A 76 -0.27 2.17 11.11
CA LYS A 76 -0.87 0.84 11.21
C LYS A 76 0.12 -0.19 10.66
N GLU A 77 0.75 -0.94 11.58
CA GLU A 77 1.69 -2.00 11.19
C GLU A 77 0.94 -3.25 10.76
N GLY A 78 1.19 -3.74 9.56
CA GLY A 78 0.62 -4.97 9.00
C GLY A 78 0.53 -4.95 7.49
N TYR A 79 0.10 -6.07 6.93
CA TYR A 79 -0.23 -6.12 5.50
C TYR A 79 -1.52 -5.35 5.22
N ALA A 80 -1.59 -4.67 4.09
CA ALA A 80 -2.69 -3.77 3.76
C ALA A 80 -4.05 -4.45 3.82
N GLY A 81 -4.17 -5.67 3.29
CA GLY A 81 -5.40 -6.44 3.33
C GLY A 81 -5.86 -6.74 4.76
N GLU A 82 -4.94 -7.21 5.61
CA GLU A 82 -5.22 -7.49 7.02
C GLU A 82 -5.63 -6.23 7.77
N VAL A 83 -4.90 -5.14 7.60
CA VAL A 83 -5.14 -3.88 8.32
C VAL A 83 -6.47 -3.25 7.89
N LEU A 84 -6.73 -3.14 6.58
CA LEU A 84 -7.96 -2.54 6.06
C LEU A 84 -9.21 -3.34 6.45
N SER A 85 -9.09 -4.67 6.59
CA SER A 85 -10.22 -5.53 6.98
C SER A 85 -10.51 -5.55 8.48
N ASN A 86 -9.49 -5.31 9.32
CA ASN A 86 -9.60 -5.48 10.77
C ASN A 86 -9.56 -4.14 11.53
N THR A 87 -9.37 -3.03 10.84
CA THR A 87 -9.31 -1.69 11.46
C THR A 87 -10.48 -0.84 11.01
N THR A 88 -11.17 -0.23 11.96
CA THR A 88 -12.18 0.79 11.65
C THR A 88 -11.47 2.11 11.37
N PHE A 89 -11.55 2.58 10.14
CA PHE A 89 -11.08 3.90 9.75
C PHE A 89 -12.21 4.92 9.76
N PRO A 90 -11.95 6.20 10.04
CA PRO A 90 -12.90 7.26 9.70
C PRO A 90 -13.09 7.32 8.18
N LYS A 91 -14.06 8.09 7.72
CA LYS A 91 -14.20 8.37 6.29
C LYS A 91 -12.96 9.12 5.78
N ILE A 92 -12.44 8.66 4.64
CA ILE A 92 -11.18 9.12 4.05
C ILE A 92 -11.48 10.08 2.90
N ASP A 93 -10.93 11.30 2.98
CA ASP A 93 -11.09 12.32 1.94
C ASP A 93 -9.98 12.23 0.87
N MET A 94 -8.81 11.72 1.24
CA MET A 94 -7.70 11.51 0.33
C MET A 94 -6.97 10.21 0.62
N ALA A 95 -6.67 9.44 -0.42
CA ALA A 95 -5.82 8.25 -0.31
C ALA A 95 -4.64 8.32 -1.28
N TYR A 96 -3.49 7.80 -0.84
CA TYR A 96 -2.31 7.56 -1.64
C TYR A 96 -2.02 6.06 -1.63
N ILE A 97 -2.06 5.43 -2.81
CA ILE A 97 -1.86 4.00 -2.99
C ILE A 97 -0.50 3.78 -3.63
N ASP A 98 0.45 3.38 -2.80
CA ASP A 98 1.86 3.11 -3.12
C ASP A 98 2.34 1.85 -2.39
N GLY A 99 1.49 0.83 -2.37
CA GLY A 99 1.75 -0.40 -1.64
C GLY A 99 2.45 -1.45 -2.49
N ASN A 100 1.86 -2.65 -2.57
CA ASN A 100 2.35 -3.70 -3.43
C ASN A 100 1.83 -3.50 -4.85
N HIS A 101 2.75 -3.33 -5.83
CA HIS A 101 2.43 -2.97 -7.21
C HIS A 101 1.83 -4.11 -8.05
N PHE A 102 1.80 -5.36 -7.57
CA PHE A 102 1.13 -6.45 -8.28
C PHE A 102 -0.37 -6.16 -8.45
N TYR A 103 -0.90 -6.50 -9.63
CA TYR A 103 -2.28 -6.22 -10.02
C TYR A 103 -3.32 -6.56 -8.94
N GLU A 104 -3.27 -7.78 -8.38
CA GLU A 104 -4.24 -8.21 -7.37
C GLU A 104 -4.15 -7.41 -6.07
N ALA A 105 -2.95 -6.99 -5.69
CA ALA A 105 -2.72 -6.18 -4.49
C ALA A 105 -3.19 -4.75 -4.71
N ALA A 106 -2.71 -4.08 -5.75
CA ALA A 106 -3.12 -2.71 -6.08
C ALA A 106 -4.63 -2.61 -6.33
N ARG A 107 -5.22 -3.64 -6.96
CA ARG A 107 -6.67 -3.73 -7.15
C ARG A 107 -7.43 -3.86 -5.83
N HIS A 108 -6.95 -4.73 -4.93
CA HIS A 108 -7.51 -4.86 -3.58
C HIS A 108 -7.45 -3.51 -2.86
N ASP A 109 -6.29 -2.85 -2.86
CA ASP A 109 -6.06 -1.60 -2.15
C ASP A 109 -7.00 -0.50 -2.65
N PHE A 110 -7.25 -0.44 -3.96
CA PHE A 110 -8.24 0.44 -4.55
C PHE A 110 -9.66 0.14 -4.04
N PHE A 111 -10.13 -1.11 -4.20
CA PHE A 111 -11.50 -1.47 -3.82
C PHE A 111 -11.74 -1.36 -2.31
N ALA A 112 -10.76 -1.74 -1.48
CA ALA A 112 -10.85 -1.59 -0.03
C ALA A 112 -10.85 -0.12 0.39
N THR A 113 -10.07 0.73 -0.28
CA THR A 113 -10.08 2.17 -0.05
C THR A 113 -11.45 2.77 -0.37
N LEU A 114 -12.07 2.40 -1.50
CA LEU A 114 -13.40 2.90 -1.87
C LEU A 114 -14.48 2.65 -0.80
N GLN A 115 -14.39 1.55 -0.03
CA GLN A 115 -15.36 1.24 1.04
C GLN A 115 -15.31 2.24 2.20
N ILE A 116 -14.19 2.90 2.39
CA ILE A 116 -13.96 3.81 3.51
C ILE A 116 -13.88 5.29 3.09
N THR A 117 -14.01 5.61 1.80
CA THR A 117 -14.00 7.01 1.34
C THR A 117 -15.19 7.81 1.84
N SER A 118 -15.01 9.12 1.98
CA SER A 118 -16.09 10.09 2.13
C SER A 118 -16.88 10.24 0.81
N LYS A 119 -17.93 11.07 0.81
CA LYS A 119 -18.68 11.35 -0.43
C LYS A 119 -17.84 12.08 -1.47
N LYS A 120 -16.96 12.97 -1.02
CA LYS A 120 -15.98 13.67 -1.85
C LYS A 120 -14.60 13.17 -1.47
N PHE A 121 -13.91 12.57 -2.41
CA PHE A 121 -12.59 11.99 -2.18
C PHE A 121 -11.69 12.14 -3.39
N LYS A 122 -10.39 12.06 -3.12
CA LYS A 122 -9.35 11.93 -4.15
C LYS A 122 -8.51 10.71 -3.87
N ILE A 123 -8.12 9.99 -4.91
CA ILE A 123 -7.16 8.88 -4.79
C ILE A 123 -6.00 9.15 -5.75
N LEU A 124 -4.80 9.09 -5.22
CA LEU A 124 -3.56 9.17 -5.97
C LEU A 124 -2.93 7.77 -5.99
N PHE A 125 -2.63 7.27 -7.17
CA PHE A 125 -1.86 6.03 -7.36
C PHE A 125 -0.45 6.39 -7.75
N ASP A 126 0.54 5.70 -7.19
CA ASP A 126 1.91 5.71 -7.67
C ASP A 126 2.15 4.61 -8.71
N ASP A 127 3.32 4.61 -9.31
CA ASP A 127 3.85 3.54 -10.15
C ASP A 127 2.98 3.15 -11.37
N TYR A 128 2.35 4.13 -12.02
CA TYR A 128 1.79 3.89 -13.33
C TYR A 128 2.91 3.91 -14.39
N TYR A 129 3.29 2.74 -14.87
CA TYR A 129 4.32 2.60 -15.91
C TYR A 129 3.73 2.08 -17.21
N TYR A 130 4.02 2.75 -18.31
CA TYR A 130 3.56 2.33 -19.64
C TYR A 130 4.13 0.98 -20.07
N ASP A 131 5.34 0.67 -19.65
CA ASP A 131 6.09 -0.57 -19.96
C ASP A 131 5.77 -1.72 -18.99
N ASP A 132 4.92 -1.50 -18.00
CA ASP A 132 4.46 -2.53 -17.06
C ASP A 132 2.92 -2.69 -17.08
N PRO A 133 2.36 -3.28 -18.14
CA PRO A 133 0.92 -3.35 -18.36
C PRO A 133 0.19 -4.30 -17.42
N GLU A 134 0.90 -5.13 -16.65
CA GLU A 134 0.30 -6.20 -15.85
C GLU A 134 0.14 -5.86 -14.35
N ASN A 135 0.59 -4.68 -13.93
CA ASN A 135 0.59 -4.25 -12.53
C ASN A 135 -0.39 -3.09 -12.26
N VAL A 136 0.07 -1.98 -11.65
CA VAL A 136 -0.79 -0.83 -11.32
C VAL A 136 -1.49 -0.26 -12.55
N LYS A 137 -0.79 -0.20 -13.70
CA LYS A 137 -1.38 0.23 -14.97
C LYS A 137 -2.64 -0.56 -15.31
N LYS A 138 -2.64 -1.87 -15.11
CA LYS A 138 -3.81 -2.74 -15.37
C LYS A 138 -5.00 -2.41 -14.50
N VAL A 139 -4.78 -2.01 -13.24
CA VAL A 139 -5.85 -1.54 -12.36
C VAL A 139 -6.44 -0.23 -12.88
N ILE A 140 -5.57 0.71 -13.24
CA ILE A 140 -6.00 2.01 -13.75
C ILE A 140 -6.81 1.83 -15.04
N ASP A 141 -6.29 1.07 -16.00
CA ASP A 141 -6.94 0.88 -17.30
C ASP A 141 -8.27 0.13 -17.21
N ASN A 142 -8.38 -0.87 -16.33
CA ASN A 142 -9.55 -1.76 -16.30
C ASN A 142 -10.61 -1.38 -15.26
N ASP A 143 -10.19 -0.88 -14.11
CA ASP A 143 -11.09 -0.64 -13.00
C ASP A 143 -11.31 0.87 -12.73
N VAL A 144 -10.37 1.74 -13.09
CA VAL A 144 -10.43 3.19 -12.80
C VAL A 144 -10.86 4.00 -14.02
N TYR A 145 -10.07 3.95 -15.08
CA TYR A 145 -10.23 4.78 -16.28
C TYR A 145 -11.62 4.71 -16.94
N PRO A 146 -12.33 3.56 -16.92
CA PRO A 146 -13.68 3.50 -17.50
C PRO A 146 -14.73 4.33 -16.75
N ASN A 147 -14.43 4.78 -15.52
CA ASN A 147 -15.42 5.39 -14.62
C ASN A 147 -14.99 6.75 -14.07
N PHE A 148 -13.70 7.06 -14.09
CA PHE A 148 -13.14 8.32 -13.59
C PHE A 148 -12.40 9.06 -14.70
N GLU A 149 -12.46 10.38 -14.64
CA GLU A 149 -11.47 11.20 -15.30
C GLU A 149 -10.15 11.07 -14.57
N VAL A 150 -9.09 10.67 -15.29
CA VAL A 150 -7.76 10.42 -14.71
C VAL A 150 -6.81 11.54 -15.08
N THR A 151 -6.27 12.23 -14.08
CA THR A 151 -5.20 13.20 -14.25
C THR A 151 -3.86 12.53 -14.06
N PHE A 152 -3.02 12.52 -15.10
CA PHE A 152 -1.67 11.99 -15.03
C PHE A 152 -0.68 13.06 -14.59
N ILE A 153 0.04 12.78 -13.51
CA ILE A 153 1.11 13.64 -12.98
C ILE A 153 2.44 13.00 -13.37
N LYS A 154 3.13 13.62 -14.33
CA LYS A 154 4.44 13.14 -14.81
C LYS A 154 5.56 13.78 -14.02
N THR A 155 6.51 12.97 -13.62
CA THR A 155 7.77 13.42 -13.00
C THR A 155 8.92 12.52 -13.50
N LYS A 156 10.12 12.80 -13.06
CA LYS A 156 11.30 12.02 -13.38
C LYS A 156 11.99 11.55 -12.12
N THR A 157 12.69 10.42 -12.21
CA THR A 157 13.63 10.03 -11.16
C THR A 157 14.70 11.09 -10.97
N ALA A 158 15.30 11.14 -9.79
CA ALA A 158 16.34 12.13 -9.46
C ALA A 158 17.54 12.12 -10.43
N ASP A 159 17.80 11.00 -11.08
CA ASP A 159 18.83 10.85 -12.12
C ASP A 159 18.34 11.18 -13.55
N ASN A 160 17.08 11.62 -13.71
CA ASN A 160 16.41 11.89 -14.99
C ASN A 160 16.36 10.69 -15.97
N VAL A 161 16.56 9.46 -15.52
CA VAL A 161 16.64 8.27 -16.37
C VAL A 161 15.27 7.67 -16.63
N ARG A 162 14.39 7.68 -15.63
CA ARG A 162 13.07 7.04 -15.70
C ARG A 162 11.95 8.06 -15.52
N ASP A 163 10.97 7.99 -16.40
CA ASP A 163 9.72 8.73 -16.21
C ASP A 163 8.88 8.02 -15.15
N LEU A 164 8.51 8.77 -14.12
CA LEU A 164 7.54 8.34 -13.11
C LEU A 164 6.19 8.94 -13.45
N MET A 165 5.13 8.21 -13.25
CA MET A 165 3.79 8.69 -13.49
C MET A 165 2.86 8.27 -12.37
N MET A 166 2.18 9.26 -11.80
CA MET A 166 1.11 9.07 -10.85
C MET A 166 -0.23 9.29 -11.52
N CYS A 167 -1.27 8.65 -11.02
CA CYS A 167 -2.64 8.82 -11.51
C CYS A 167 -3.50 9.37 -10.39
N LEU A 168 -4.07 10.55 -10.59
CA LEU A 168 -5.01 11.18 -9.66
C LEU A 168 -6.43 11.02 -10.21
N ILE A 169 -7.34 10.56 -9.35
CA ILE A 169 -8.78 10.55 -9.59
C ILE A 169 -9.50 11.38 -8.55
N ASP A 170 -10.61 11.97 -8.98
CA ASP A 170 -11.48 12.81 -8.15
C ASP A 170 -12.91 12.28 -8.23
N SER A 171 -13.57 12.16 -7.09
CA SER A 171 -14.98 11.74 -7.02
C SER A 171 -15.92 12.70 -7.76
N ASP A 172 -15.53 13.97 -7.91
CA ASP A 172 -16.33 14.97 -8.63
C ASP A 172 -16.41 14.67 -10.16
N SER A 173 -15.57 13.77 -10.69
CA SER A 173 -15.61 13.32 -12.08
C SER A 173 -16.60 12.16 -12.34
N LEU A 174 -17.26 11.64 -11.32
CA LEU A 174 -18.18 10.53 -11.44
C LEU A 174 -19.54 10.97 -12.00
N ASP A 175 -19.96 10.36 -13.09
CA ASP A 175 -21.29 10.56 -13.67
C ASP A 175 -22.41 9.86 -12.90
N LYS A 176 -22.09 8.88 -12.08
CA LYS A 176 -23.01 8.04 -11.30
C LYS A 176 -22.56 7.87 -9.87
N PRO A 177 -23.47 7.55 -8.94
CA PRO A 177 -23.11 7.19 -7.59
C PRO A 177 -22.12 6.02 -7.54
N LEU A 178 -21.17 6.07 -6.62
CA LEU A 178 -20.09 5.10 -6.51
C LEU A 178 -20.59 3.64 -6.38
N ASN A 179 -21.68 3.43 -5.64
CA ASN A 179 -22.30 2.11 -5.45
C ASN A 179 -22.96 1.52 -6.71
N GLU A 180 -23.32 2.36 -7.68
CA GLU A 180 -23.82 1.91 -8.99
C GLU A 180 -22.65 1.47 -9.90
N ILE A 181 -21.52 2.18 -9.82
CA ILE A 181 -20.32 1.90 -10.61
C ILE A 181 -19.58 0.68 -10.05
N TYR A 182 -19.43 0.65 -8.73
CA TYR A 182 -18.75 -0.42 -7.99
C TYR A 182 -19.72 -1.03 -6.97
N PRO A 183 -20.59 -1.95 -7.40
CA PRO A 183 -21.52 -2.62 -6.51
C PRO A 183 -20.80 -3.29 -5.35
N GLU A 184 -21.32 -3.16 -4.14
CA GLU A 184 -20.72 -3.66 -2.91
C GLU A 184 -20.33 -5.15 -3.01
N ARG A 185 -21.23 -5.96 -3.53
CA ARG A 185 -20.99 -7.40 -3.75
C ARG A 185 -19.76 -7.67 -4.60
N LYS A 186 -19.59 -6.94 -5.73
CA LYS A 186 -18.43 -7.11 -6.62
C LYS A 186 -17.15 -6.65 -5.94
N SER A 187 -17.20 -5.53 -5.22
CA SER A 187 -16.07 -5.00 -4.46
C SER A 187 -15.65 -5.99 -3.37
N GLU A 188 -16.61 -6.55 -2.63
CA GLU A 188 -16.37 -7.54 -1.59
C GLU A 188 -15.76 -8.83 -2.15
N GLU A 189 -16.23 -9.34 -3.29
CA GLU A 189 -15.65 -10.52 -3.95
C GLU A 189 -14.15 -10.31 -4.29
N ILE A 190 -13.77 -9.11 -4.76
CA ILE A 190 -12.38 -8.76 -5.07
C ILE A 190 -11.54 -8.73 -3.79
N ILE A 191 -12.05 -8.04 -2.77
CA ILE A 191 -11.39 -7.90 -1.47
C ILE A 191 -11.15 -9.29 -0.85
N GLN A 192 -12.18 -10.11 -0.74
CA GLN A 192 -12.08 -11.45 -0.14
C GLN A 192 -11.14 -12.39 -0.90
N LYS A 193 -11.14 -12.31 -2.23
CA LYS A 193 -10.21 -13.09 -3.05
C LYS A 193 -8.76 -12.74 -2.73
N TYR A 194 -8.43 -11.46 -2.61
CA TYR A 194 -7.09 -11.03 -2.27
C TYR A 194 -6.71 -11.38 -0.82
N LEU A 195 -7.59 -11.16 0.15
CA LEU A 195 -7.36 -11.53 1.55
C LEU A 195 -7.00 -13.02 1.71
N LYS A 196 -7.67 -13.89 0.96
CA LYS A 196 -7.34 -15.32 0.94
C LYS A 196 -5.93 -15.57 0.38
N TYR A 197 -5.52 -14.82 -0.64
CA TYR A 197 -4.17 -14.87 -1.19
C TYR A 197 -3.14 -14.33 -0.19
N GLU A 198 -3.35 -13.14 0.38
CA GLU A 198 -2.45 -12.49 1.32
C GLU A 198 -2.21 -13.35 2.57
N ARG A 199 -3.27 -13.91 3.18
CA ARG A 199 -3.15 -14.83 4.32
C ARG A 199 -2.26 -16.02 4.00
N ARG A 200 -2.38 -16.61 2.82
CA ARG A 200 -1.53 -17.72 2.37
C ARG A 200 -0.07 -17.28 2.18
N TYR A 201 0.13 -16.11 1.59
CA TYR A 201 1.45 -15.52 1.40
C TYR A 201 2.16 -15.25 2.73
N VAL A 202 1.49 -14.57 3.66
CA VAL A 202 2.02 -14.26 5.01
C VAL A 202 2.36 -15.53 5.77
N MET A 203 1.47 -16.51 5.73
CA MET A 203 1.67 -17.81 6.39
C MET A 203 2.89 -18.53 5.80
N ARG A 204 3.02 -18.56 4.47
CA ARG A 204 4.19 -19.14 3.79
C ARG A 204 5.49 -18.44 4.20
N LYS A 205 5.46 -17.11 4.28
CA LYS A 205 6.63 -16.32 4.69
C LYS A 205 7.05 -16.65 6.13
N LYS A 206 6.09 -16.74 7.06
CA LYS A 206 6.33 -17.15 8.46
C LYS A 206 6.88 -18.58 8.55
N LEU A 207 6.36 -19.51 7.75
CA LEU A 207 6.81 -20.90 7.74
C LEU A 207 8.22 -21.02 7.16
N ASN A 208 8.52 -20.34 6.06
CA ASN A 208 9.86 -20.33 5.46
C ASN A 208 10.92 -19.72 6.38
N ALA A 209 10.54 -18.76 7.22
CA ALA A 209 11.44 -18.19 8.23
C ALA A 209 11.76 -19.19 9.34
N LYS A 210 10.79 -20.04 9.74
CA LYS A 210 10.98 -21.08 10.75
C LYS A 210 11.69 -22.32 10.22
N ILE A 211 11.43 -22.70 8.97
CA ILE A 211 11.92 -23.92 8.34
C ILE A 211 12.49 -23.57 6.95
N PRO A 212 13.75 -23.09 6.88
CA PRO A 212 14.32 -22.55 5.63
C PRO A 212 14.33 -23.51 4.44
N PHE A 213 14.42 -24.83 4.65
CA PHE A 213 14.44 -25.78 3.55
C PHE A 213 13.12 -25.86 2.78
N LEU A 214 12.02 -25.37 3.35
CA LEU A 214 10.71 -25.34 2.67
C LEU A 214 10.61 -24.27 1.58
N LYS A 215 11.58 -23.36 1.47
CA LYS A 215 11.59 -22.34 0.41
C LYS A 215 11.45 -22.94 -1.00
N ASN A 216 12.04 -24.10 -1.24
CA ASN A 216 12.09 -24.77 -2.55
C ASN A 216 10.99 -25.83 -2.75
N VAL A 217 10.09 -26.01 -1.78
CA VAL A 217 9.05 -27.03 -1.84
C VAL A 217 7.76 -26.47 -2.40
N LYS A 218 7.24 -27.05 -3.49
CA LYS A 218 5.90 -26.71 -4.01
C LYS A 218 4.84 -27.22 -3.01
N LEU A 219 4.26 -26.31 -2.25
CA LEU A 219 3.33 -26.59 -1.14
C LEU A 219 2.11 -27.47 -1.50
N ARG A 220 1.74 -27.58 -2.79
CA ARG A 220 0.64 -28.47 -3.23
C ARG A 220 0.86 -29.95 -2.90
N ARG A 221 2.11 -30.39 -2.69
CA ARG A 221 2.42 -31.82 -2.36
C ARG A 221 2.40 -32.13 -0.86
N PHE A 222 2.29 -31.13 0.01
CA PHE A 222 2.40 -31.29 1.46
C PHE A 222 1.25 -30.59 2.23
N SER A 223 0.04 -30.64 1.69
CA SER A 223 -1.13 -30.04 2.36
C SER A 223 -1.35 -30.57 3.78
N SER A 224 -1.10 -31.85 4.01
CA SER A 224 -1.21 -32.51 5.33
C SER A 224 -0.10 -32.08 6.30
N LEU A 225 1.14 -31.97 5.84
CA LEU A 225 2.25 -31.50 6.66
C LEU A 225 2.09 -30.01 6.98
N TYR A 226 1.57 -29.26 6.03
CA TYR A 226 1.27 -27.84 6.20
C TYR A 226 0.16 -27.60 7.24
N LYS A 227 -0.89 -28.40 7.22
CA LYS A 227 -1.98 -28.40 8.21
C LYS A 227 -1.45 -28.73 9.61
N LEU A 228 -0.55 -29.70 9.71
CA LEU A 228 0.06 -30.12 10.99
C LEU A 228 0.94 -29.04 11.60
N LEU A 229 1.73 -28.32 10.77
CA LEU A 229 2.70 -27.31 11.23
C LEU A 229 2.12 -25.91 11.41
N SER A 230 1.02 -25.59 10.73
CA SER A 230 0.39 -24.28 10.75
C SER A 230 -0.87 -24.20 11.60
N GLY A 231 -1.48 -25.33 11.93
CA GLY A 231 -2.77 -25.41 12.62
C GLY A 231 -3.97 -24.90 11.79
N VAL A 232 -3.77 -24.63 10.49
CA VAL A 232 -4.78 -24.03 9.61
C VAL A 232 -5.20 -25.01 8.51
N ASP A 233 -6.51 -25.19 8.34
CA ASP A 233 -7.08 -25.98 7.25
C ASP A 233 -7.10 -25.16 5.95
N LEU A 234 -6.41 -25.64 4.91
CA LEU A 234 -6.34 -24.99 3.60
C LEU A 234 -7.56 -25.27 2.71
N LYS A 235 -8.58 -25.95 3.25
CA LYS A 235 -9.76 -26.36 2.46
C LYS A 235 -10.93 -25.37 2.51
N ASN A 236 -10.79 -24.24 3.21
CA ASN A 236 -11.82 -23.20 3.22
C ASN A 236 -11.34 -21.93 2.50
#